data_809bd83b91c3a702fd0718f1131f8935
#
_entry.id   809bd83b91c3a702fd0718f1131f8935
#
_cell.length_a   1.000
_cell.length_b   1.000
_cell.length_c   1.000
_cell.angle_alpha   90.00
_cell.angle_beta   90.00
_cell.angle_gamma   90.00
#
_symmetry.space_group_name_H-M   'P 1'
#
loop_
_entity.id
_entity.type
_entity.pdbx_description
1 polymer ?
#
loop_
_entity_poly.entity_id
_entity_poly.type
_entity_poly.pdbx_seq_one_letter_code
_entity_poly.pdbx_strand_id
1 'polypeptide(L)'
;MKGKIVLVTGATSGIGKVAAGELRRMGARVVALGRDPAKLAALEGMETLQCDLASLADIRRAAFEFKLRYKALHVLLNNAGSIFHKRLLSKDGYEMTFAVNHLAYFLLAQELLDLLRTSAPSRIVNVASEASRPRPGMVDLADLQNTRWRGGRDGLRAYARSKRENLLFSFELARRLEGTGVTVNAVHPGPVKTGFAMQAGWLGAVWRLIGPFLLTPEQGAQTLIWACSAPELEGVTGKYFYKKREIRAVPQAYDRELQKALWNASEKLVNQPSPASQTRAHP
;
A
#
# COMPACT_ATOMS: atom_id res chain seq x y z
N MET A 1 5.24 6.39 -20.72
CA MET A 1 5.96 6.43 -19.43
C MET A 1 7.46 6.72 -19.57
N LYS A 2 7.92 6.96 -20.81
CA LYS A 2 9.35 7.25 -21.11
C LYS A 2 9.91 8.39 -20.24
N GLY A 3 11.06 8.17 -19.60
CA GLY A 3 11.70 9.12 -18.69
C GLY A 3 11.10 9.23 -17.28
N LYS A 4 10.00 8.55 -16.98
CA LYS A 4 9.39 8.57 -15.65
C LYS A 4 10.02 7.52 -14.73
N ILE A 5 10.34 7.90 -13.50
CA ILE A 5 10.82 7.01 -12.45
C ILE A 5 9.61 6.57 -11.62
N VAL A 6 9.45 5.25 -11.43
CA VAL A 6 8.32 4.62 -10.73
C VAL A 6 8.85 3.72 -9.63
N LEU A 7 8.41 3.92 -8.40
CA LEU A 7 8.66 3.01 -7.28
C LEU A 7 7.43 2.14 -7.04
N VAL A 8 7.61 0.82 -7.07
CA VAL A 8 6.52 -0.16 -6.87
C VAL A 8 6.81 -1.01 -5.65
N THR A 9 5.95 -0.94 -4.63
CA THR A 9 6.04 -1.83 -3.47
C THR A 9 5.37 -3.18 -3.74
N GLY A 10 5.97 -4.27 -3.25
CA GLY A 10 5.46 -5.63 -3.49
C GLY A 10 5.58 -6.07 -4.96
N ALA A 11 6.59 -5.59 -5.66
CA ALA A 11 6.82 -5.87 -7.07
C ALA A 11 7.35 -7.28 -7.38
N THR A 12 7.59 -8.11 -6.36
CA THR A 12 8.19 -9.45 -6.54
C THR A 12 7.16 -10.55 -6.85
N SER A 13 5.86 -10.26 -6.75
CA SER A 13 4.80 -11.26 -6.98
C SER A 13 3.45 -10.61 -7.35
N GLY A 14 2.52 -11.45 -7.82
CA GLY A 14 1.14 -11.07 -8.05
C GLY A 14 0.95 -9.82 -8.93
N ILE A 15 -0.04 -9.00 -8.59
CA ILE A 15 -0.40 -7.81 -9.37
C ILE A 15 0.72 -6.75 -9.40
N GLY A 16 1.51 -6.65 -8.33
CA GLY A 16 2.64 -5.71 -8.27
C GLY A 16 3.74 -6.06 -9.26
N LYS A 17 4.05 -7.37 -9.44
CA LYS A 17 5.03 -7.83 -10.44
C LYS A 17 4.55 -7.53 -11.85
N VAL A 18 3.28 -7.80 -12.13
CA VAL A 18 2.68 -7.49 -13.45
C VAL A 18 2.67 -5.99 -13.71
N ALA A 19 2.23 -5.19 -12.74
CA ALA A 19 2.20 -3.73 -12.89
C ALA A 19 3.61 -3.15 -13.13
N ALA A 20 4.61 -3.61 -12.36
CA ALA A 20 6.00 -3.19 -12.53
C ALA A 20 6.53 -3.55 -13.93
N GLY A 21 6.30 -4.77 -14.40
CA GLY A 21 6.70 -5.23 -15.73
C GLY A 21 6.07 -4.43 -16.85
N GLU A 22 4.79 -4.15 -16.75
CA GLU A 22 4.06 -3.40 -17.77
C GLU A 22 4.46 -1.92 -17.79
N LEU A 23 4.61 -1.26 -16.65
CA LEU A 23 5.11 0.11 -16.57
C LEU A 23 6.52 0.23 -17.16
N ARG A 24 7.39 -0.77 -16.93
CA ARG A 24 8.70 -0.86 -17.58
C ARG A 24 8.57 -1.00 -19.10
N ARG A 25 7.68 -1.88 -19.59
CA ARG A 25 7.42 -2.05 -21.04
C ARG A 25 6.93 -0.75 -21.68
N MET A 26 6.21 0.09 -20.94
CA MET A 26 5.78 1.42 -21.33
C MET A 26 6.92 2.47 -21.29
N GLY A 27 8.15 2.05 -20.99
CA GLY A 27 9.35 2.90 -20.99
C GLY A 27 9.65 3.61 -19.68
N ALA A 28 9.00 3.25 -18.57
CA ALA A 28 9.36 3.77 -17.24
C ALA A 28 10.65 3.10 -16.72
N ARG A 29 11.42 3.87 -15.97
CA ARG A 29 12.46 3.34 -15.08
C ARG A 29 11.81 2.87 -13.80
N VAL A 30 11.64 1.56 -13.66
CA VAL A 30 10.94 0.96 -12.53
C VAL A 30 11.93 0.50 -11.47
N VAL A 31 11.71 0.95 -10.24
CA VAL A 31 12.40 0.48 -9.04
C VAL A 31 11.44 -0.44 -8.28
N ALA A 32 11.77 -1.72 -8.25
CA ALA A 32 11.00 -2.76 -7.57
C ALA A 32 11.40 -2.85 -6.10
N LEU A 33 10.49 -2.53 -5.18
CA LEU A 33 10.73 -2.64 -3.75
C LEU A 33 10.12 -3.95 -3.22
N GLY A 34 10.93 -4.72 -2.49
CA GLY A 34 10.53 -6.00 -1.92
C GLY A 34 11.44 -6.45 -0.78
N ARG A 35 10.99 -7.45 -0.03
CA ARG A 35 11.71 -7.97 1.15
C ARG A 35 12.76 -9.03 0.80
N ASP A 36 12.42 -9.93 -0.11
CA ASP A 36 13.19 -11.13 -0.43
C ASP A 36 14.25 -10.81 -1.51
N PRO A 37 15.55 -10.86 -1.19
CA PRO A 37 16.61 -10.53 -2.13
C PRO A 37 16.67 -11.50 -3.32
N ALA A 38 16.37 -12.78 -3.14
CA ALA A 38 16.38 -13.76 -4.22
C ALA A 38 15.26 -13.46 -5.24
N LYS A 39 14.06 -13.09 -4.76
CA LYS A 39 12.96 -12.69 -5.63
C LYS A 39 13.21 -11.35 -6.33
N LEU A 40 13.92 -10.43 -5.67
CA LEU A 40 14.33 -9.17 -6.29
C LEU A 40 15.36 -9.42 -7.41
N ALA A 41 16.37 -10.25 -7.15
CA ALA A 41 17.40 -10.62 -8.14
C ALA A 41 16.80 -11.30 -9.39
N ALA A 42 15.67 -11.99 -9.25
CA ALA A 42 14.96 -12.62 -10.36
C ALA A 42 14.10 -11.66 -11.20
N LEU A 43 14.10 -10.34 -10.90
CA LEU A 43 13.39 -9.32 -11.69
C LEU A 43 14.29 -8.76 -12.78
N GLU A 44 14.32 -9.44 -13.92
CA GLU A 44 15.15 -9.04 -15.04
C GLU A 44 14.86 -7.63 -15.54
N GLY A 45 15.93 -6.85 -15.71
CA GLY A 45 15.89 -5.49 -16.25
C GLY A 45 15.11 -4.47 -15.42
N MET A 46 14.85 -4.74 -14.13
CA MET A 46 14.35 -3.78 -13.17
C MET A 46 15.42 -3.42 -12.16
N GLU A 47 15.45 -2.17 -11.75
CA GLU A 47 16.23 -1.79 -10.59
C GLU A 47 15.50 -2.24 -9.32
N THR A 48 16.26 -2.61 -8.31
CA THR A 48 15.68 -3.20 -7.10
C THR A 48 16.11 -2.45 -5.85
N LEU A 49 15.23 -2.44 -4.87
CA LEU A 49 15.45 -1.88 -3.55
C LEU A 49 14.93 -2.83 -2.50
N GLN A 50 15.81 -3.38 -1.68
CA GLN A 50 15.40 -4.27 -0.61
C GLN A 50 14.81 -3.47 0.54
N CYS A 51 13.61 -3.89 1.01
CA CYS A 51 12.95 -3.27 2.16
C CYS A 51 11.95 -4.23 2.80
N ASP A 52 12.03 -4.37 4.12
CA ASP A 52 11.00 -5.01 4.93
C ASP A 52 9.99 -3.96 5.41
N LEU A 53 8.81 -3.94 4.80
CA LEU A 53 7.74 -3.00 5.15
C LEU A 53 7.14 -3.22 6.55
N ALA A 54 7.56 -4.26 7.26
CA ALA A 54 7.23 -4.47 8.67
C ALA A 54 8.24 -3.78 9.62
N SER A 55 9.15 -2.95 9.10
CA SER A 55 10.15 -2.22 9.89
C SER A 55 10.21 -0.76 9.46
N LEU A 56 9.86 0.16 10.37
CA LEU A 56 9.92 1.60 10.11
C LEU A 56 11.35 2.06 9.81
N ALA A 57 12.33 1.50 10.52
CA ALA A 57 13.74 1.80 10.29
C ALA A 57 14.19 1.37 8.88
N ASP A 58 13.71 0.22 8.41
CA ASP A 58 14.07 -0.28 7.09
C ASP A 58 13.38 0.51 5.96
N ILE A 59 12.15 0.98 6.19
CA ILE A 59 11.46 1.90 5.28
C ILE A 59 12.22 3.22 5.15
N ARG A 60 12.68 3.81 6.26
CA ARG A 60 13.49 5.04 6.23
C ARG A 60 14.81 4.84 5.51
N ARG A 61 15.52 3.73 5.79
CA ARG A 61 16.75 3.35 5.09
C ARG A 61 16.52 3.24 3.59
N ALA A 62 15.47 2.53 3.19
CA ALA A 62 15.15 2.34 1.78
C ALA A 62 14.77 3.66 1.09
N ALA A 63 14.00 4.54 1.73
CA ALA A 63 13.67 5.86 1.20
C ALA A 63 14.93 6.74 1.06
N PHE A 64 15.83 6.71 2.04
CA PHE A 64 17.10 7.41 1.98
C PHE A 64 17.96 6.89 0.83
N GLU A 65 18.12 5.58 0.69
CA GLU A 65 18.85 4.94 -0.41
C GLU A 65 18.24 5.29 -1.77
N PHE A 66 16.90 5.32 -1.86
CA PHE A 66 16.21 5.77 -3.07
C PHE A 66 16.60 7.21 -3.43
N LYS A 67 16.57 8.15 -2.47
CA LYS A 67 16.93 9.56 -2.69
C LYS A 67 18.40 9.76 -3.08
N LEU A 68 19.30 8.89 -2.63
CA LEU A 68 20.69 8.91 -3.08
C LEU A 68 20.85 8.51 -4.55
N ARG A 69 20.09 7.48 -4.98
CA ARG A 69 20.19 6.92 -6.35
C ARG A 69 19.39 7.72 -7.38
N TYR A 70 18.27 8.32 -6.97
CA TYR A 70 17.31 8.95 -7.88
C TYR A 70 17.01 10.38 -7.46
N LYS A 71 17.04 11.29 -8.42
CA LYS A 71 16.74 12.72 -8.19
C LYS A 71 15.29 13.10 -8.53
N ALA A 72 14.47 12.11 -8.89
CA ALA A 72 13.05 12.29 -9.19
C ALA A 72 12.25 11.04 -8.81
N LEU A 73 10.97 11.22 -8.51
CA LEU A 73 9.98 10.16 -8.36
C LEU A 73 8.65 10.63 -8.95
N HIS A 74 8.25 10.05 -10.07
CA HIS A 74 7.04 10.46 -10.76
C HIS A 74 5.81 9.66 -10.37
N VAL A 75 6.00 8.40 -9.94
CA VAL A 75 4.91 7.56 -9.46
C VAL A 75 5.37 6.72 -8.27
N LEU A 76 4.64 6.81 -7.17
CA LEU A 76 4.73 5.88 -6.05
C LEU A 76 3.51 4.96 -6.10
N LEU A 77 3.72 3.67 -6.43
CA LEU A 77 2.69 2.64 -6.36
C LEU A 77 2.81 1.86 -5.04
N ASN A 78 2.03 2.23 -4.07
CA ASN A 78 1.86 1.51 -2.81
C ASN A 78 0.91 0.32 -3.04
N ASN A 79 1.50 -0.85 -3.36
CA ASN A 79 0.75 -2.06 -3.69
C ASN A 79 0.96 -3.18 -2.68
N ALA A 80 2.10 -3.24 -2.01
CA ALA A 80 2.39 -4.29 -1.04
C ALA A 80 1.30 -4.39 0.04
N GLY A 81 0.95 -5.61 0.39
CA GLY A 81 -0.01 -5.85 1.47
C GLY A 81 -0.15 -7.35 1.74
N SER A 82 -0.65 -7.71 2.91
CA SER A 82 -0.84 -9.09 3.28
C SER A 82 -2.03 -9.28 4.22
N ILE A 83 -2.53 -10.52 4.30
CA ILE A 83 -3.46 -10.97 5.34
C ILE A 83 -2.68 -11.87 6.30
N PHE A 84 -2.78 -11.59 7.58
CA PHE A 84 -2.23 -12.44 8.62
C PHE A 84 -3.38 -13.12 9.38
N HIS A 85 -3.25 -14.44 9.61
CA HIS A 85 -4.30 -15.24 10.26
C HIS A 85 -4.18 -15.28 11.76
N LYS A 86 -3.02 -14.87 12.26
CA LYS A 86 -2.72 -14.70 13.68
C LYS A 86 -2.33 -13.26 13.92
N ARG A 87 -2.61 -12.75 15.10
CA ARG A 87 -2.08 -11.46 15.52
C ARG A 87 -0.57 -11.61 15.71
N LEU A 88 0.17 -10.99 14.82
CA LEU A 88 1.63 -10.91 14.88
C LEU A 88 2.02 -9.47 15.12
N LEU A 89 3.18 -9.25 15.68
CA LEU A 89 3.78 -7.92 15.82
C LEU A 89 4.93 -7.74 14.83
N SER A 90 5.06 -6.55 14.31
CA SER A 90 6.19 -6.11 13.51
C SER A 90 7.44 -5.97 14.38
N LYS A 91 8.60 -5.70 13.76
CA LYS A 91 9.83 -5.42 14.50
C LYS A 91 9.72 -4.20 15.43
N ASP A 92 8.83 -3.28 15.09
CA ASP A 92 8.57 -2.07 15.86
C ASP A 92 7.49 -2.26 16.93
N GLY A 93 6.91 -3.47 17.06
CA GLY A 93 5.86 -3.78 18.04
C GLY A 93 4.44 -3.42 17.60
N TYR A 94 4.23 -3.06 16.33
CA TYR A 94 2.89 -2.79 15.78
C TYR A 94 2.24 -4.06 15.24
N GLU A 95 0.90 -4.12 15.28
CA GLU A 95 0.17 -5.23 14.65
C GLU A 95 0.53 -5.33 13.16
N MET A 96 0.82 -6.53 12.71
CA MET A 96 1.50 -6.77 11.43
C MET A 96 0.69 -6.30 10.22
N THR A 97 -0.65 -6.47 10.25
CA THR A 97 -1.51 -6.02 9.13
C THR A 97 -1.54 -4.49 9.05
N PHE A 98 -1.70 -3.84 10.19
CA PHE A 98 -1.66 -2.38 10.31
C PHE A 98 -0.28 -1.83 9.89
N ALA A 99 0.81 -2.46 10.37
CA ALA A 99 2.17 -2.05 10.03
C ALA A 99 2.44 -2.12 8.52
N VAL A 100 2.20 -3.29 7.91
CA VAL A 100 2.56 -3.54 6.49
C VAL A 100 1.60 -2.88 5.52
N ASN A 101 0.29 -2.90 5.80
CA ASN A 101 -0.70 -2.44 4.84
C ASN A 101 -0.99 -0.95 4.94
N HIS A 102 -0.78 -0.33 6.11
CA HIS A 102 -1.10 1.08 6.34
C HIS A 102 0.11 1.93 6.75
N LEU A 103 0.79 1.65 7.88
CA LEU A 103 1.90 2.49 8.33
C LEU A 103 3.05 2.55 7.32
N ALA A 104 3.30 1.45 6.60
CA ALA A 104 4.31 1.43 5.55
C ALA A 104 3.96 2.37 4.38
N TYR A 105 2.68 2.41 3.95
CA TYR A 105 2.24 3.35 2.91
C TYR A 105 2.36 4.80 3.38
N PHE A 106 1.94 5.04 4.62
CA PHE A 106 2.02 6.34 5.24
C PHE A 106 3.47 6.84 5.30
N LEU A 107 4.36 6.07 5.92
CA LEU A 107 5.75 6.46 6.12
C LEU A 107 6.51 6.61 4.79
N LEU A 108 6.36 5.65 3.87
CA LEU A 108 7.05 5.71 2.59
C LEU A 108 6.61 6.93 1.75
N ALA A 109 5.31 7.28 1.78
CA ALA A 109 4.82 8.49 1.13
C ALA A 109 5.42 9.75 1.77
N GLN A 110 5.50 9.82 3.09
CA GLN A 110 6.10 10.95 3.81
C GLN A 110 7.59 11.11 3.50
N GLU A 111 8.35 10.02 3.56
CA GLU A 111 9.80 10.02 3.31
C GLU A 111 10.18 10.42 1.87
N LEU A 112 9.29 10.19 0.90
CA LEU A 112 9.54 10.47 -0.53
C LEU A 112 8.77 11.69 -1.04
N LEU A 113 8.09 12.43 -0.15
CA LEU A 113 7.19 13.51 -0.57
C LEU A 113 7.93 14.67 -1.23
N ASP A 114 9.13 14.99 -0.79
CA ASP A 114 10.01 16.00 -1.38
C ASP A 114 10.32 15.70 -2.86
N LEU A 115 10.69 14.43 -3.16
CA LEU A 115 10.93 14.00 -4.55
C LEU A 115 9.66 14.01 -5.39
N LEU A 116 8.51 13.61 -4.83
CA LEU A 116 7.24 13.65 -5.54
C LEU A 116 6.86 15.09 -5.90
N ARG A 117 7.04 16.04 -4.97
CA ARG A 117 6.75 17.46 -5.20
C ARG A 117 7.66 18.06 -6.26
N THR A 118 8.95 17.82 -6.18
CA THR A 118 9.92 18.34 -7.16
C THR A 118 9.82 17.68 -8.54
N SER A 119 9.16 16.52 -8.61
CA SER A 119 8.91 15.78 -9.86
C SER A 119 7.50 16.00 -10.42
N ALA A 120 6.75 16.96 -9.89
CA ALA A 120 5.40 17.23 -10.38
C ALA A 120 5.37 17.56 -11.89
N PRO A 121 4.37 17.10 -12.65
CA PRO A 121 3.22 16.31 -12.18
C PRO A 121 3.61 14.86 -11.80
N SER A 122 3.23 14.46 -10.58
CA SER A 122 3.54 13.16 -10.02
C SER A 122 2.32 12.52 -9.36
N ARG A 123 2.40 11.20 -9.08
CA ARG A 123 1.25 10.41 -8.63
C ARG A 123 1.60 9.50 -7.46
N ILE A 124 0.71 9.43 -6.48
CA ILE A 124 0.69 8.37 -5.48
C ILE A 124 -0.55 7.52 -5.74
N VAL A 125 -0.35 6.22 -5.95
CA VAL A 125 -1.42 5.25 -6.18
C VAL A 125 -1.41 4.24 -5.04
N ASN A 126 -2.48 4.23 -4.24
CA ASN A 126 -2.61 3.36 -3.07
C ASN A 126 -3.59 2.21 -3.34
N VAL A 127 -3.13 0.97 -3.16
CA VAL A 127 -4.00 -0.19 -3.33
C VAL A 127 -4.89 -0.38 -2.10
N ALA A 128 -6.18 -0.12 -2.29
CA ALA A 128 -7.28 -0.42 -1.38
C ALA A 128 -7.98 -1.73 -1.78
N SER A 129 -9.18 -1.97 -1.29
CA SER A 129 -9.97 -3.17 -1.63
C SER A 129 -11.44 -2.97 -1.30
N GLU A 130 -12.33 -3.62 -2.05
CA GLU A 130 -13.76 -3.76 -1.72
C GLU A 130 -13.99 -4.54 -0.40
N ALA A 131 -12.99 -5.27 0.09
CA ALA A 131 -13.01 -5.84 1.45
C ALA A 131 -13.19 -4.76 2.54
N SER A 132 -12.92 -3.49 2.22
CA SER A 132 -13.20 -2.35 3.10
C SER A 132 -14.71 -2.12 3.36
N ARG A 133 -15.61 -2.64 2.52
CA ARG A 133 -17.06 -2.39 2.60
C ARG A 133 -17.79 -3.02 3.79
N PRO A 134 -17.54 -4.28 4.21
CA PRO A 134 -18.24 -4.89 5.32
C PRO A 134 -18.04 -4.12 6.64
N ARG A 135 -19.06 -4.11 7.52
CA ARG A 135 -18.96 -3.52 8.86
C ARG A 135 -17.74 -3.95 9.68
N PRO A 136 -17.27 -5.22 9.61
CA PRO A 136 -16.08 -5.64 10.34
C PRO A 136 -14.81 -4.87 9.99
N GLY A 137 -14.78 -4.18 8.84
CA GLY A 137 -13.66 -3.33 8.44
C GLY A 137 -13.74 -1.88 8.95
N MET A 138 -14.64 -1.51 9.86
CA MET A 138 -14.67 -0.16 10.42
C MET A 138 -13.38 0.18 11.15
N VAL A 139 -12.85 1.37 10.88
CA VAL A 139 -11.68 1.90 11.59
C VAL A 139 -12.12 2.34 12.97
N ASP A 140 -11.44 1.81 13.98
CA ASP A 140 -11.58 2.17 15.39
C ASP A 140 -10.24 2.72 15.86
N LEU A 141 -10.17 4.02 16.07
CA LEU A 141 -8.93 4.71 16.51
C LEU A 141 -8.49 4.27 17.90
N ALA A 142 -9.41 3.78 18.74
CA ALA A 142 -9.09 3.27 20.07
C ALA A 142 -8.40 1.89 20.01
N ASP A 143 -8.45 1.21 18.86
CA ASP A 143 -7.84 -0.12 18.69
C ASP A 143 -7.23 -0.32 17.29
N LEU A 144 -6.37 0.60 16.85
CA LEU A 144 -5.61 0.46 15.60
C LEU A 144 -4.70 -0.77 15.60
N GLN A 145 -4.30 -1.24 16.79
CA GLN A 145 -3.42 -2.39 16.99
C GLN A 145 -4.15 -3.74 17.02
N ASN A 146 -5.46 -3.76 16.75
CA ASN A 146 -6.26 -4.99 16.79
C ASN A 146 -6.02 -5.81 18.08
N THR A 147 -6.00 -5.15 19.24
CA THR A 147 -5.72 -5.80 20.53
C THR A 147 -6.81 -6.77 20.95
N ARG A 148 -8.04 -6.56 20.48
CA ARG A 148 -9.23 -7.40 20.72
C ARG A 148 -9.29 -8.64 19.82
N TRP A 149 -8.15 -9.07 19.28
CA TRP A 149 -8.05 -10.26 18.41
C TRP A 149 -8.39 -11.53 19.19
N ARG A 150 -9.39 -12.29 18.72
CA ARG A 150 -9.85 -13.55 19.34
C ARG A 150 -9.60 -14.78 18.48
N GLY A 151 -9.07 -14.60 17.26
CA GLY A 151 -8.83 -15.68 16.28
C GLY A 151 -9.86 -15.73 15.15
N GLY A 152 -9.93 -16.85 14.46
CA GLY A 152 -10.91 -17.11 13.42
C GLY A 152 -10.90 -16.07 12.28
N ARG A 153 -11.92 -15.20 12.22
CA ARG A 153 -12.10 -14.20 11.14
C ARG A 153 -11.39 -12.88 11.39
N ASP A 154 -10.68 -12.70 12.49
CA ASP A 154 -10.11 -11.41 12.87
C ASP A 154 -8.99 -10.97 11.90
N GLY A 155 -8.26 -11.91 11.29
CA GLY A 155 -7.32 -11.59 10.22
C GLY A 155 -7.97 -10.92 9.01
N LEU A 156 -9.16 -11.37 8.62
CA LEU A 156 -9.93 -10.71 7.56
C LEU A 156 -10.46 -9.34 7.98
N ARG A 157 -10.84 -9.19 9.26
CA ARG A 157 -11.27 -7.91 9.82
C ARG A 157 -10.14 -6.90 9.85
N ALA A 158 -8.95 -7.32 10.31
CA ALA A 158 -7.75 -6.50 10.32
C ALA A 158 -7.38 -6.06 8.89
N TYR A 159 -7.42 -6.99 7.94
CA TYR A 159 -7.21 -6.69 6.54
C TYR A 159 -8.24 -5.70 5.98
N ALA A 160 -9.53 -5.96 6.18
CA ALA A 160 -10.61 -5.08 5.74
C ALA A 160 -10.45 -3.66 6.32
N ARG A 161 -10.08 -3.57 7.61
CA ARG A 161 -9.77 -2.31 8.30
C ARG A 161 -8.59 -1.62 7.64
N SER A 162 -7.48 -2.32 7.42
CA SER A 162 -6.28 -1.73 6.80
C SER A 162 -6.55 -1.15 5.40
N LYS A 163 -7.45 -1.78 4.64
CA LYS A 163 -7.84 -1.27 3.32
C LYS A 163 -8.77 -0.05 3.40
N ARG A 164 -9.54 0.09 4.46
CA ARG A 164 -10.29 1.32 4.76
C ARG A 164 -9.37 2.43 5.26
N GLU A 165 -8.37 2.11 6.07
CA GLU A 165 -7.31 3.03 6.48
C GLU A 165 -6.57 3.59 5.27
N ASN A 166 -6.31 2.77 4.25
CA ASN A 166 -5.72 3.24 3.00
C ASN A 166 -6.62 4.21 2.22
N LEU A 167 -7.95 4.05 2.26
CA LEU A 167 -8.89 5.02 1.67
C LEU A 167 -8.87 6.35 2.43
N LEU A 168 -8.99 6.29 3.77
CA LEU A 168 -8.92 7.48 4.63
C LEU A 168 -7.61 8.24 4.43
N PHE A 169 -6.49 7.53 4.45
CA PHE A 169 -5.16 8.06 4.19
C PHE A 169 -5.05 8.71 2.80
N SER A 170 -5.55 8.03 1.76
CA SER A 170 -5.47 8.53 0.39
C SER A 170 -6.24 9.85 0.23
N PHE A 171 -7.42 9.95 0.82
CA PHE A 171 -8.26 11.15 0.72
C PHE A 171 -7.70 12.30 1.56
N GLU A 172 -7.15 12.03 2.74
CA GLU A 172 -6.47 13.04 3.55
C GLU A 172 -5.21 13.55 2.86
N LEU A 173 -4.36 12.65 2.34
CA LEU A 173 -3.13 13.02 1.66
C LEU A 173 -3.42 13.81 0.37
N ALA A 174 -4.47 13.44 -0.38
CA ALA A 174 -4.88 14.17 -1.58
C ALA A 174 -5.22 15.64 -1.24
N ARG A 175 -5.93 15.86 -0.15
CA ARG A 175 -6.32 17.21 0.32
C ARG A 175 -5.09 18.00 0.81
N ARG A 176 -4.17 17.36 1.51
CA ARG A 176 -2.92 17.99 2.00
C ARG A 176 -1.97 18.38 0.86
N LEU A 177 -2.11 17.72 -0.29
CA LEU A 177 -1.27 17.96 -1.47
C LEU A 177 -1.97 18.79 -2.56
N GLU A 178 -3.12 19.37 -2.25
CA GLU A 178 -3.83 20.27 -3.18
C GLU A 178 -2.92 21.42 -3.61
N GLY A 179 -2.90 21.73 -4.91
CA GLY A 179 -2.06 22.78 -5.49
C GLY A 179 -0.56 22.42 -5.65
N THR A 180 -0.08 21.25 -5.20
CA THR A 180 1.35 20.89 -5.30
C THR A 180 1.72 20.19 -6.61
N GLY A 181 0.74 19.84 -7.45
CA GLY A 181 0.95 19.01 -8.64
C GLY A 181 1.16 17.50 -8.36
N VAL A 182 1.08 17.08 -7.09
CA VAL A 182 1.08 15.66 -6.70
C VAL A 182 -0.35 15.18 -6.55
N THR A 183 -0.76 14.18 -7.30
CA THR A 183 -2.09 13.56 -7.18
C THR A 183 -2.03 12.28 -6.37
N VAL A 184 -3.10 12.01 -5.60
CA VAL A 184 -3.21 10.81 -4.76
C VAL A 184 -4.54 10.14 -5.03
N ASN A 185 -4.50 8.89 -5.47
CA ASN A 185 -5.71 8.12 -5.75
C ASN A 185 -5.61 6.71 -5.16
N ALA A 186 -6.77 6.17 -4.80
CA ALA A 186 -6.90 4.79 -4.36
C ALA A 186 -7.41 3.90 -5.50
N VAL A 187 -6.98 2.63 -5.49
CA VAL A 187 -7.36 1.66 -6.52
C VAL A 187 -7.79 0.34 -5.89
N HIS A 188 -8.90 -0.24 -6.38
CA HIS A 188 -9.28 -1.62 -6.12
C HIS A 188 -8.87 -2.50 -7.31
N PRO A 189 -8.04 -3.54 -7.10
CA PRO A 189 -7.61 -4.43 -8.18
C PRO A 189 -8.68 -5.45 -8.60
N GLY A 190 -9.73 -5.64 -7.82
CA GLY A 190 -10.69 -6.73 -7.96
C GLY A 190 -10.33 -7.95 -7.10
N PRO A 191 -11.16 -9.00 -7.15
CA PRO A 191 -10.89 -10.28 -6.53
C PRO A 191 -9.87 -11.07 -7.37
N VAL A 192 -8.59 -10.92 -7.07
CA VAL A 192 -7.49 -11.50 -7.87
C VAL A 192 -6.99 -12.80 -7.27
N LYS A 193 -6.78 -13.81 -8.11
CA LYS A 193 -6.13 -15.07 -7.75
C LYS A 193 -4.63 -14.82 -7.52
N THR A 194 -4.27 -14.49 -6.29
CA THR A 194 -2.87 -14.31 -5.89
C THR A 194 -2.53 -15.26 -4.75
N GLY A 195 -1.25 -15.59 -4.58
CA GLY A 195 -0.75 -16.38 -3.45
C GLY A 195 -1.05 -15.79 -2.08
N PHE A 196 -1.48 -14.55 -2.05
CA PHE A 196 -1.95 -13.76 -0.93
C PHE A 196 -3.12 -14.41 -0.14
N ALA A 197 -4.13 -14.94 -0.84
CA ALA A 197 -5.29 -15.60 -0.20
C ALA A 197 -5.07 -17.10 0.01
N MET A 198 -4.12 -17.71 -0.69
CA MET A 198 -3.87 -19.16 -0.61
C MET A 198 -3.17 -19.61 0.67
N GLN A 199 -2.51 -18.69 1.39
CA GLN A 199 -1.90 -18.95 2.70
C GLN A 199 -2.92 -18.94 3.84
N ALA A 200 -4.19 -18.79 3.52
CA ALA A 200 -5.31 -18.49 4.42
C ALA A 200 -5.98 -19.73 5.04
N GLY A 201 -5.26 -20.82 5.31
CA GLY A 201 -5.84 -21.99 5.98
C GLY A 201 -7.12 -22.49 5.29
N TRP A 202 -8.25 -22.65 6.02
CA TRP A 202 -9.54 -23.09 5.46
C TRP A 202 -10.09 -22.13 4.37
N LEU A 203 -9.82 -20.83 4.48
CA LEU A 203 -10.14 -19.87 3.43
C LEU A 203 -9.38 -20.16 2.12
N GLY A 204 -8.15 -20.68 2.19
CA GLY A 204 -7.40 -21.11 1.01
C GLY A 204 -8.09 -22.25 0.25
N ALA A 205 -8.84 -23.12 0.96
CA ALA A 205 -9.67 -24.15 0.31
C ALA A 205 -10.87 -23.51 -0.42
N VAL A 206 -11.55 -22.56 0.21
CA VAL A 206 -12.65 -21.79 -0.42
C VAL A 206 -12.12 -21.01 -1.63
N TRP A 207 -10.99 -20.33 -1.51
CA TRP A 207 -10.37 -19.60 -2.62
C TRP A 207 -9.97 -20.52 -3.79
N ARG A 208 -9.54 -21.75 -3.52
CA ARG A 208 -9.30 -22.74 -4.60
C ARG A 208 -10.58 -23.14 -5.31
N LEU A 209 -11.70 -23.30 -4.58
CA LEU A 209 -12.98 -23.66 -5.16
C LEU A 209 -13.56 -22.54 -6.05
N ILE A 210 -13.43 -21.27 -5.65
CA ILE A 210 -13.88 -20.11 -6.43
C ILE A 210 -12.82 -19.60 -7.42
N GLY A 211 -11.64 -20.24 -7.44
CA GLY A 211 -10.50 -19.87 -8.27
C GLY A 211 -10.79 -19.55 -9.74
N PRO A 212 -11.69 -20.30 -10.43
CA PRO A 212 -12.09 -20.02 -11.81
C PRO A 212 -12.78 -18.66 -12.01
N PHE A 213 -13.41 -18.12 -10.97
CA PHE A 213 -14.12 -16.82 -11.00
C PHE A 213 -13.26 -15.64 -10.55
N LEU A 214 -12.02 -15.89 -10.13
CA LEU A 214 -11.11 -14.85 -9.72
C LEU A 214 -10.35 -14.28 -10.93
N LEU A 215 -10.08 -12.98 -10.89
CA LEU A 215 -9.25 -12.31 -11.89
C LEU A 215 -7.83 -12.87 -11.88
N THR A 216 -7.20 -12.93 -13.05
CA THR A 216 -5.77 -13.20 -13.14
C THR A 216 -4.96 -12.00 -12.60
N PRO A 217 -3.68 -12.16 -12.24
CA PRO A 217 -2.84 -11.03 -11.86
C PRO A 217 -2.77 -9.94 -12.93
N GLU A 218 -2.79 -10.31 -14.22
CA GLU A 218 -2.79 -9.40 -15.37
C GLU A 218 -4.07 -8.57 -15.42
N GLN A 219 -5.23 -9.19 -15.21
CA GLN A 219 -6.52 -8.50 -15.14
C GLN A 219 -6.59 -7.56 -13.94
N GLY A 220 -6.12 -8.03 -12.77
CA GLY A 220 -6.07 -7.24 -11.53
C GLY A 220 -5.14 -6.02 -11.61
N ALA A 221 -4.03 -6.14 -12.34
CA ALA A 221 -3.08 -5.06 -12.51
C ALA A 221 -3.57 -3.93 -13.43
N GLN A 222 -4.56 -4.17 -14.29
CA GLN A 222 -5.00 -3.22 -15.32
C GLN A 222 -5.37 -1.83 -14.75
N THR A 223 -6.13 -1.79 -13.65
CA THR A 223 -6.53 -0.52 -13.05
C THR A 223 -5.35 0.18 -12.36
N LEU A 224 -4.41 -0.58 -11.80
CA LEU A 224 -3.18 -0.03 -11.20
C LEU A 224 -2.30 0.62 -12.27
N ILE A 225 -2.06 -0.10 -13.37
CA ILE A 225 -1.26 0.39 -14.51
C ILE A 225 -1.89 1.66 -15.07
N TRP A 226 -3.20 1.64 -15.32
CA TRP A 226 -3.94 2.80 -15.80
C TRP A 226 -3.84 3.98 -14.83
N ALA A 227 -4.02 3.79 -13.53
CA ALA A 227 -3.91 4.86 -12.53
C ALA A 227 -2.49 5.46 -12.47
N CYS A 228 -1.46 4.66 -12.73
CA CYS A 228 -0.08 5.11 -12.77
C CYS A 228 0.28 5.86 -14.07
N SER A 229 -0.38 5.57 -15.20
CA SER A 229 0.12 5.96 -16.52
C SER A 229 -0.84 6.77 -17.39
N ALA A 230 -2.15 6.72 -17.13
CA ALA A 230 -3.17 7.31 -17.97
C ALA A 230 -3.10 8.84 -18.01
N PRO A 231 -3.00 9.47 -19.20
CA PRO A 231 -2.94 10.92 -19.32
C PRO A 231 -4.20 11.62 -18.80
N GLU A 232 -5.37 11.00 -18.98
CA GLU A 232 -6.67 11.53 -18.53
C GLU A 232 -6.79 11.66 -17.01
N LEU A 233 -5.86 11.07 -16.26
CA LEU A 233 -5.78 11.22 -14.79
C LEU A 233 -4.81 12.32 -14.35
N GLU A 234 -4.28 13.11 -15.26
CA GLU A 234 -3.47 14.25 -14.86
C GLU A 234 -4.33 15.27 -14.10
N GLY A 235 -3.87 15.68 -12.92
CA GLY A 235 -4.62 16.57 -12.02
C GLY A 235 -5.77 15.89 -11.26
N VAL A 236 -6.16 14.65 -11.60
CA VAL A 236 -7.23 13.93 -10.88
C VAL A 236 -6.70 13.40 -9.57
N THR A 237 -7.28 13.83 -8.45
CA THR A 237 -6.84 13.48 -7.10
C THR A 237 -8.03 13.19 -6.17
N GLY A 238 -7.79 12.45 -5.10
CA GLY A 238 -8.81 12.14 -4.08
C GLY A 238 -9.89 11.18 -4.58
N LYS A 239 -9.59 10.34 -5.56
CA LYS A 239 -10.54 9.43 -6.18
C LYS A 239 -10.27 7.97 -5.81
N TYR A 240 -11.31 7.13 -5.96
CA TYR A 240 -11.23 5.69 -5.80
C TYR A 240 -11.68 5.01 -7.08
N PHE A 241 -10.84 4.11 -7.63
CA PHE A 241 -11.06 3.51 -8.93
C PHE A 241 -11.16 1.99 -8.88
N TYR A 242 -12.06 1.45 -9.74
CA TYR A 242 -12.18 0.04 -10.07
C TYR A 242 -12.50 -0.11 -11.55
N LYS A 243 -11.89 -1.07 -12.24
CA LYS A 243 -12.08 -1.30 -13.68
C LYS A 243 -11.95 -0.02 -14.51
N LYS A 244 -10.95 0.81 -14.17
CA LYS A 244 -10.65 2.10 -14.83
C LYS A 244 -11.80 3.12 -14.76
N ARG A 245 -12.67 3.03 -13.74
CA ARG A 245 -13.78 3.95 -13.50
C ARG A 245 -13.78 4.41 -12.05
N GLU A 246 -14.18 5.64 -11.81
CA GLU A 246 -14.41 6.12 -10.46
C GLU A 246 -15.56 5.35 -9.81
N ILE A 247 -15.35 4.91 -8.60
CA ILE A 247 -16.38 4.28 -7.77
C ILE A 247 -16.49 4.99 -6.43
N ARG A 248 -17.66 4.88 -5.80
CA ARG A 248 -17.86 5.42 -4.48
C ARG A 248 -17.26 4.50 -3.43
N ALA A 249 -16.44 5.06 -2.53
CA ALA A 249 -15.92 4.34 -1.37
C ALA A 249 -17.02 4.15 -0.30
N VAL A 250 -16.70 3.44 0.79
CA VAL A 250 -17.58 3.32 1.96
C VAL A 250 -17.80 4.69 2.62
N PRO A 251 -18.97 4.96 3.23
CA PRO A 251 -19.26 6.26 3.85
C PRO A 251 -18.19 6.73 4.83
N GLN A 252 -17.68 5.84 5.68
CA GLN A 252 -16.64 6.16 6.66
C GLN A 252 -15.35 6.71 6.00
N ALA A 253 -15.04 6.33 4.77
CA ALA A 253 -13.86 6.84 4.07
C ALA A 253 -13.92 8.36 3.78
N TYR A 254 -15.13 8.92 3.74
CA TYR A 254 -15.37 10.35 3.50
C TYR A 254 -15.50 11.17 4.79
N ASP A 255 -15.41 10.54 5.96
CA ASP A 255 -15.40 11.22 7.26
C ASP A 255 -14.08 11.98 7.44
N ARG A 256 -14.14 13.30 7.30
CA ARG A 256 -12.95 14.18 7.34
C ARG A 256 -12.28 14.21 8.72
N GLU A 257 -13.06 14.15 9.78
CA GLU A 257 -12.51 14.14 11.13
C GLU A 257 -11.78 12.82 11.41
N LEU A 258 -12.34 11.70 10.95
CA LEU A 258 -11.67 10.41 11.03
C LEU A 258 -10.40 10.36 10.16
N GLN A 259 -10.42 10.97 8.96
CA GLN A 259 -9.23 11.08 8.10
C GLN A 259 -8.09 11.81 8.82
N LYS A 260 -8.36 12.97 9.39
CA LYS A 260 -7.38 13.76 10.17
C LYS A 260 -6.92 13.01 11.41
N ALA A 261 -7.83 12.39 12.14
CA ALA A 261 -7.50 11.66 13.36
C ALA A 261 -6.62 10.44 13.08
N LEU A 262 -6.91 9.66 12.02
CA LEU A 262 -6.05 8.56 11.57
C LEU A 262 -4.68 9.07 11.11
N TRP A 263 -4.64 10.19 10.37
CA TRP A 263 -3.38 10.82 9.98
C TRP A 263 -2.51 11.15 11.19
N ASN A 264 -3.07 11.87 12.16
CA ASN A 264 -2.34 12.29 13.36
C ASN A 264 -1.86 11.09 14.19
N ALA A 265 -2.71 10.06 14.31
CA ALA A 265 -2.34 8.81 14.98
C ALA A 265 -1.18 8.10 14.26
N SER A 266 -1.25 7.99 12.92
CA SER A 266 -0.18 7.37 12.11
C SER A 266 1.11 8.16 12.20
N GLU A 267 1.06 9.48 12.09
CA GLU A 267 2.21 10.39 12.21
C GLU A 267 2.88 10.27 13.57
N LYS A 268 2.09 10.23 14.65
CA LYS A 268 2.60 9.99 16.00
C LYS A 268 3.32 8.64 16.11
N LEU A 269 2.69 7.56 15.59
CA LEU A 269 3.25 6.21 15.68
C LEU A 269 4.56 6.06 14.91
N VAL A 270 4.68 6.66 13.72
CA VAL A 270 5.92 6.54 12.94
C VAL A 270 7.05 7.43 13.49
N ASN A 271 6.75 8.51 14.22
CA ASN A 271 7.76 9.45 14.75
C ASN A 271 8.15 9.19 16.20
N GLN A 272 7.46 8.32 16.92
CA GLN A 272 7.81 7.94 18.28
C GLN A 272 8.80 6.76 18.31
N PRO A 273 9.60 6.62 19.41
CA PRO A 273 10.33 5.38 19.66
C PRO A 273 9.37 4.20 19.63
N SER A 274 9.74 3.13 18.92
CA SER A 274 8.88 1.98 18.74
C SER A 274 8.57 1.31 20.09
N PRO A 275 7.36 0.72 20.28
CA PRO A 275 7.04 -0.06 21.47
C PRO A 275 8.09 -1.13 21.79
N ALA A 276 8.69 -1.74 20.77
CA ALA A 276 9.72 -2.75 20.93
C ALA A 276 11.06 -2.18 21.47
N SER A 277 11.36 -0.89 21.23
CA SER A 277 12.55 -0.25 21.78
C SER A 277 12.38 0.11 23.25
N GLN A 278 11.16 0.40 23.68
CA GLN A 278 10.84 0.75 25.07
C GLN A 278 10.92 -0.48 26.00
N THR A 279 10.58 -1.66 25.52
CA THR A 279 10.63 -2.91 26.30
C THR A 279 12.07 -3.38 26.58
N ARG A 280 13.05 -2.93 25.77
CA ARG A 280 14.48 -3.25 25.96
C ARG A 280 15.23 -2.31 26.91
N ALA A 281 14.61 -1.22 27.31
CA ALA A 281 15.23 -0.18 28.16
C ALA A 281 14.98 -0.39 29.66
N HIS A 282 14.27 -1.44 30.07
CA HIS A 282 14.13 -1.84 31.47
C HIS A 282 14.85 -3.19 31.66
N PRO A 283 16.00 -3.19 32.37
CA PRO A 283 16.70 -4.41 32.77
C PRO A 283 15.91 -5.23 33.80
#